data_3cfda73448bd6befb4f07dabaa90ef12
#
_entry.id   3cfda73448bd6befb4f07dabaa90ef12
#
_cell.length_a   1.000
_cell.length_b   1.000
_cell.length_c   1.000
_cell.angle_alpha   90.00
_cell.angle_beta   90.00
_cell.angle_gamma   90.00
#
_symmetry.space_group_name_H-M   'P 1'
#
loop_
_entity.id
_entity.type
_entity.pdbx_description
1 polymer ?
#
loop_
_entity_poly.entity_id
_entity_poly.type
_entity_poly.pdbx_seq_one_letter_code
_entity_poly.pdbx_strand_id
1 'polypeptide(L)'
;MFLERGYIATTLEMIAQTAEVAVQTIYNTVGSKRDVLNGVLDLSAAGPSAPRPVREFMQERVAATQTTAEMIGVLADWFVEAGERTAPIQQIIRQAAAVDPEVAQLEKQRARQRFENYKLAASALAERGAMPREMTREEAAGLIWTIGHPGVYRFFVLELEWPPARYRAWIESRLLAQFG
;
A
#
# COMPACT_ATOMS: atom_id res chain seq x y z
N MET A 1 11.27 16.56 -0.52
CA MET A 1 10.56 17.68 0.15
C MET A 1 9.61 17.19 1.25
N PHE A 2 8.51 16.41 0.98
CA PHE A 2 7.63 15.93 2.05
C PHE A 2 8.37 15.11 3.13
N LEU A 3 9.32 14.27 2.73
CA LEU A 3 10.11 13.45 3.67
C LEU A 3 11.11 14.28 4.49
N GLU A 4 11.57 15.39 3.98
CA GLU A 4 12.58 16.25 4.66
C GLU A 4 11.93 17.30 5.55
N ARG A 5 10.82 17.88 5.11
CA ARG A 5 10.19 19.05 5.72
C ARG A 5 8.83 18.75 6.36
N GLY A 6 8.28 17.58 6.09
CA GLY A 6 6.90 17.24 6.45
C GLY A 6 5.87 17.89 5.53
N TYR A 7 4.60 17.50 5.74
CA TYR A 7 3.49 18.01 4.93
C TYR A 7 3.22 19.49 5.16
N ILE A 8 3.19 19.94 6.41
CA ILE A 8 2.78 21.32 6.77
C ILE A 8 3.75 22.35 6.19
N ALA A 9 5.05 22.13 6.36
CA ALA A 9 6.09 23.07 5.90
C ALA A 9 6.39 23.01 4.40
N THR A 10 5.79 22.05 3.67
CA THR A 10 5.92 21.96 2.21
C THR A 10 4.75 22.69 1.55
N THR A 11 5.02 23.67 0.64
CA THR A 11 4.00 24.39 -0.12
C THR A 11 4.03 24.01 -1.60
N LEU A 12 2.95 24.31 -2.34
CA LEU A 12 2.91 24.08 -3.78
C LEU A 12 3.91 24.98 -4.54
N GLU A 13 4.16 26.19 -4.03
CA GLU A 13 5.16 27.11 -4.59
C GLU A 13 6.57 26.49 -4.50
N MET A 14 6.91 25.89 -3.35
CA MET A 14 8.21 25.22 -3.18
C MET A 14 8.33 23.99 -4.10
N ILE A 15 7.25 23.22 -4.27
CA ILE A 15 7.21 22.08 -5.19
C ILE A 15 7.38 22.56 -6.62
N ALA A 16 6.66 23.60 -7.03
CA ALA A 16 6.72 24.19 -8.36
C ALA A 16 8.12 24.71 -8.68
N GLN A 17 8.74 25.43 -7.73
CA GLN A 17 10.11 25.94 -7.87
C GLN A 17 11.11 24.78 -8.07
N THR A 18 10.98 23.71 -7.29
CA THR A 18 11.88 22.53 -7.41
C THR A 18 11.68 21.77 -8.73
N ALA A 19 10.44 21.74 -9.22
CA ALA A 19 10.09 21.11 -10.50
C ALA A 19 10.31 22.02 -11.72
N GLU A 20 10.75 23.28 -11.51
CA GLU A 20 10.95 24.28 -12.55
C GLU A 20 9.71 24.55 -13.40
N VAL A 21 8.54 24.56 -12.77
CA VAL A 21 7.24 24.84 -13.42
C VAL A 21 6.49 25.95 -12.69
N ALA A 22 5.49 26.56 -13.35
CA ALA A 22 4.59 27.49 -12.69
C ALA A 22 3.67 26.75 -11.69
N VAL A 23 3.34 27.38 -10.57
CA VAL A 23 2.38 26.82 -9.58
C VAL A 23 1.05 26.46 -10.25
N GLN A 24 0.59 27.30 -11.19
CA GLN A 24 -0.64 27.07 -11.94
C GLN A 24 -0.56 25.77 -12.77
N THR A 25 0.60 25.38 -13.24
CA THR A 25 0.81 24.09 -13.93
C THR A 25 0.52 22.93 -13.00
N ILE A 26 1.00 22.97 -11.75
CA ILE A 26 0.72 21.91 -10.77
C ILE A 26 -0.79 21.83 -10.49
N TYR A 27 -1.47 22.96 -10.25
CA TYR A 27 -2.90 22.98 -10.04
C TYR A 27 -3.68 22.38 -11.21
N ASN A 28 -3.28 22.68 -12.44
CA ASN A 28 -3.99 22.24 -13.64
C ASN A 28 -3.71 20.75 -13.96
N THR A 29 -2.53 20.23 -13.62
CA THR A 29 -2.12 18.85 -14.00
C THR A 29 -2.27 17.84 -12.88
N VAL A 30 -2.07 18.24 -11.63
CA VAL A 30 -2.08 17.35 -10.47
C VAL A 30 -3.21 17.72 -9.50
N GLY A 31 -3.39 19.00 -9.23
CA GLY A 31 -4.38 19.51 -8.28
C GLY A 31 -3.76 20.15 -7.03
N SER A 32 -4.34 19.89 -5.88
CA SER A 32 -3.93 20.44 -4.59
C SER A 32 -2.64 19.78 -4.04
N LYS A 33 -2.10 20.33 -2.96
CA LYS A 33 -0.97 19.73 -2.24
C LYS A 33 -1.28 18.30 -1.75
N ARG A 34 -2.53 18.05 -1.34
CA ARG A 34 -3.02 16.71 -0.99
C ARG A 34 -2.96 15.77 -2.20
N ASP A 35 -3.31 16.25 -3.40
CA ASP A 35 -3.30 15.43 -4.60
C ASP A 35 -1.86 15.11 -5.04
N VAL A 36 -0.92 16.03 -4.85
CA VAL A 36 0.52 15.75 -5.02
C VAL A 36 0.98 14.68 -4.03
N LEU A 37 0.63 14.79 -2.74
CA LEU A 37 0.95 13.77 -1.73
C LEU A 37 0.37 12.40 -2.09
N ASN A 38 -0.86 12.38 -2.59
CA ASN A 38 -1.53 11.18 -3.08
C ASN A 38 -0.78 10.54 -4.26
N GLY A 39 -0.36 11.35 -5.24
CA GLY A 39 0.44 10.89 -6.38
C GLY A 39 1.79 10.32 -5.97
N VAL A 40 2.46 10.93 -4.99
CA VAL A 40 3.71 10.40 -4.43
C VAL A 40 3.49 9.03 -3.78
N LEU A 41 2.37 8.82 -3.06
CA LEU A 41 2.04 7.51 -2.51
C LEU A 41 1.81 6.47 -3.62
N ASP A 42 1.09 6.81 -4.69
CA ASP A 42 0.84 5.92 -5.82
C ASP A 42 2.14 5.51 -6.52
N LEU A 43 3.01 6.46 -6.83
CA LEU A 43 4.31 6.20 -7.45
C LEU A 43 5.20 5.35 -6.53
N SER A 44 5.22 5.63 -5.23
CA SER A 44 5.96 4.84 -4.26
C SER A 44 5.43 3.40 -4.18
N ALA A 45 4.11 3.22 -4.15
CA ALA A 45 3.50 1.90 -4.12
C ALA A 45 3.79 1.11 -5.40
N ALA A 46 3.66 1.73 -6.57
CA ALA A 46 3.95 1.09 -7.85
C ALA A 46 5.45 0.75 -8.01
N GLY A 47 6.34 1.58 -7.45
CA GLY A 47 7.79 1.37 -7.50
C GLY A 47 8.30 1.22 -8.94
N PRO A 48 9.08 0.15 -9.24
CA PRO A 48 9.60 -0.07 -10.61
C PRO A 48 8.50 -0.26 -11.68
N SER A 49 7.27 -0.57 -11.27
CA SER A 49 6.13 -0.72 -12.19
C SER A 49 5.41 0.59 -12.50
N ALA A 50 5.82 1.71 -11.86
CA ALA A 50 5.20 3.02 -12.10
C ALA A 50 5.30 3.41 -13.59
N PRO A 51 4.28 4.08 -14.15
CA PRO A 51 3.07 4.57 -13.49
C PRO A 51 1.89 3.55 -13.43
N ARG A 52 2.13 2.26 -13.69
CA ARG A 52 1.05 1.24 -13.70
C ARG A 52 0.39 1.14 -12.33
N PRO A 53 -0.96 1.06 -12.27
CA PRO A 53 -1.68 0.83 -11.02
C PRO A 53 -1.28 -0.48 -10.35
N VAL A 54 -1.15 -0.46 -9.03
CA VAL A 54 -0.82 -1.66 -8.20
C VAL A 54 -1.75 -2.84 -8.53
N ARG A 55 -3.03 -2.57 -8.72
CA ARG A 55 -4.03 -3.59 -9.05
C ARG A 55 -3.67 -4.38 -10.32
N GLU A 56 -3.22 -3.70 -11.37
CA GLU A 56 -2.96 -4.34 -12.67
C GLU A 56 -1.75 -5.28 -12.59
N PHE A 57 -0.60 -4.80 -12.14
CA PHE A 57 0.59 -5.65 -12.09
C PHE A 57 0.47 -6.75 -11.03
N MET A 58 -0.28 -6.53 -9.94
CA MET A 58 -0.54 -7.60 -8.96
C MET A 58 -1.46 -8.68 -9.51
N GLN A 59 -2.46 -8.32 -10.32
CA GLN A 59 -3.29 -9.31 -11.02
C GLN A 59 -2.44 -10.19 -11.96
N GLU A 60 -1.48 -9.61 -12.69
CA GLU A 60 -0.56 -10.37 -13.54
C GLU A 60 0.36 -11.28 -12.71
N ARG A 61 0.94 -10.78 -11.61
CA ARG A 61 1.78 -11.60 -10.71
C ARG A 61 1.00 -12.80 -10.16
N VAL A 62 -0.24 -12.58 -9.72
CA VAL A 62 -1.12 -13.65 -9.21
C VAL A 62 -1.53 -14.62 -10.32
N ALA A 63 -1.86 -14.13 -11.51
CA ALA A 63 -2.22 -14.97 -12.65
C ALA A 63 -1.07 -15.88 -13.13
N ALA A 64 0.17 -15.48 -12.92
CA ALA A 64 1.34 -16.28 -13.24
C ALA A 64 1.59 -17.46 -12.27
N THR A 65 0.91 -17.50 -11.11
CA THR A 65 1.07 -18.57 -10.11
C THR A 65 0.21 -19.79 -10.43
N GLN A 66 0.75 -20.99 -10.18
CA GLN A 66 0.07 -22.26 -10.39
C GLN A 66 -0.60 -22.79 -9.12
N THR A 67 -0.01 -22.51 -7.96
CA THR A 67 -0.45 -23.03 -6.67
C THR A 67 -0.89 -21.91 -5.72
N THR A 68 -1.67 -22.28 -4.69
CA THR A 68 -2.02 -21.37 -3.59
C THR A 68 -0.77 -20.89 -2.85
N ALA A 69 0.19 -21.78 -2.62
CA ALA A 69 1.44 -21.42 -1.94
C ALA A 69 2.24 -20.37 -2.71
N GLU A 70 2.37 -20.52 -4.03
CA GLU A 70 3.01 -19.50 -4.87
C GLU A 70 2.28 -18.16 -4.82
N MET A 71 0.95 -18.17 -4.87
CA MET A 71 0.15 -16.95 -4.76
C MET A 71 0.36 -16.27 -3.40
N ILE A 72 0.39 -17.04 -2.32
CA ILE A 72 0.68 -16.52 -0.97
C ILE A 72 2.09 -15.93 -0.91
N GLY A 73 3.08 -16.58 -1.54
CA GLY A 73 4.42 -16.03 -1.69
C GLY A 73 4.43 -14.67 -2.39
N VAL A 74 3.69 -14.53 -3.49
CA VAL A 74 3.52 -13.24 -4.20
C VAL A 74 2.91 -12.16 -3.29
N LEU A 75 1.92 -12.50 -2.47
CA LEU A 75 1.35 -11.56 -1.51
C LEU A 75 2.35 -11.17 -0.41
N ALA A 76 3.11 -12.14 0.11
CA ALA A 76 4.13 -11.88 1.12
C ALA A 76 5.25 -10.97 0.58
N ASP A 77 5.73 -11.21 -0.64
CA ASP A 77 6.69 -10.35 -1.32
C ASP A 77 6.14 -8.93 -1.51
N TRP A 78 4.89 -8.82 -1.96
CA TRP A 78 4.22 -7.54 -2.14
C TRP A 78 4.14 -6.73 -0.84
N PHE A 79 3.81 -7.35 0.29
CA PHE A 79 3.69 -6.63 1.56
C PHE A 79 5.03 -6.09 2.06
N VAL A 80 6.13 -6.80 1.80
CA VAL A 80 7.48 -6.29 2.07
C VAL A 80 7.82 -5.13 1.13
N GLU A 81 7.71 -5.35 -0.18
CA GLU A 81 8.02 -4.35 -1.21
C GLU A 81 7.23 -3.04 -1.01
N ALA A 82 5.91 -3.17 -0.79
CA ALA A 82 5.04 -2.02 -0.54
C ALA A 82 5.38 -1.34 0.80
N GLY A 83 5.66 -2.12 1.83
CA GLY A 83 6.07 -1.62 3.14
C GLY A 83 7.33 -0.77 3.05
N GLU A 84 8.39 -1.31 2.46
CA GLU A 84 9.66 -0.60 2.27
C GLU A 84 9.49 0.72 1.53
N ARG A 85 8.77 0.70 0.40
CA ARG A 85 8.60 1.88 -0.46
C ARG A 85 7.65 2.93 0.11
N THR A 86 6.60 2.50 0.80
CA THR A 86 5.53 3.42 1.22
C THR A 86 5.59 3.85 2.68
N ALA A 87 6.33 3.15 3.56
CA ALA A 87 6.36 3.46 4.99
C ALA A 87 6.69 4.93 5.30
N PRO A 88 7.70 5.56 4.65
CA PRO A 88 8.04 6.95 4.92
C PRO A 88 6.90 7.91 4.55
N ILE A 89 6.29 7.74 3.37
CA ILE A 89 5.20 8.62 2.92
C ILE A 89 3.91 8.38 3.72
N GLN A 90 3.65 7.15 4.13
CA GLN A 90 2.53 6.82 5.00
C GLN A 90 2.65 7.44 6.38
N GLN A 91 3.86 7.61 6.90
CA GLN A 91 4.11 8.34 8.14
C GLN A 91 3.74 9.83 7.97
N ILE A 92 4.13 10.44 6.85
CA ILE A 92 3.75 11.83 6.53
C ILE A 92 2.22 11.98 6.45
N ILE A 93 1.54 11.07 5.77
CA ILE A 93 0.07 11.08 5.67
C ILE A 93 -0.57 11.00 7.06
N ARG A 94 -0.15 10.07 7.93
CA ARG A 94 -0.70 9.95 9.30
C ARG A 94 -0.48 11.21 10.14
N GLN A 95 0.73 11.80 10.07
CA GLN A 95 1.02 13.05 10.79
C GLN A 95 0.17 14.21 10.28
N ALA A 96 0.02 14.32 8.98
CA ALA A 96 -0.79 15.36 8.36
C ALA A 96 -2.29 15.17 8.63
N ALA A 97 -2.80 13.95 8.61
CA ALA A 97 -4.20 13.62 8.89
C ALA A 97 -4.65 14.03 10.30
N ALA A 98 -3.73 14.14 11.26
CA ALA A 98 -4.04 14.60 12.61
C ALA A 98 -4.42 16.10 12.68
N VAL A 99 -4.02 16.89 11.69
CA VAL A 99 -4.20 18.36 11.67
C VAL A 99 -4.87 18.89 10.39
N ASP A 100 -5.01 18.06 9.38
CA ASP A 100 -5.62 18.42 8.08
C ASP A 100 -6.77 17.45 7.75
N PRO A 101 -8.03 17.90 7.81
CA PRO A 101 -9.20 17.07 7.52
C PRO A 101 -9.22 16.49 6.10
N GLU A 102 -8.66 17.19 5.11
CA GLU A 102 -8.59 16.69 3.74
C GLU A 102 -7.62 15.51 3.61
N VAL A 103 -6.48 15.56 4.32
CA VAL A 103 -5.54 14.45 4.38
C VAL A 103 -6.12 13.29 5.19
N ALA A 104 -6.87 13.55 6.26
CA ALA A 104 -7.61 12.51 6.99
C ALA A 104 -8.63 11.79 6.08
N GLN A 105 -9.32 12.53 5.21
CA GLN A 105 -10.22 11.93 4.22
C GLN A 105 -9.47 11.10 3.18
N LEU A 106 -8.31 11.57 2.71
CA LEU A 106 -7.43 10.82 1.82
C LEU A 106 -6.99 9.49 2.46
N GLU A 107 -6.56 9.51 3.71
CA GLU A 107 -6.14 8.29 4.43
C GLU A 107 -7.27 7.24 4.48
N LYS A 108 -8.50 7.67 4.81
CA LYS A 108 -9.69 6.80 4.82
C LYS A 108 -9.99 6.24 3.42
N GLN A 109 -9.91 7.07 2.39
CA GLN A 109 -10.13 6.64 1.01
C GLN A 109 -9.10 5.58 0.59
N ARG A 110 -7.83 5.78 0.93
CA ARG A 110 -6.75 4.84 0.64
C ARG A 110 -6.89 3.52 1.41
N ALA A 111 -7.36 3.57 2.65
CA ALA A 111 -7.66 2.36 3.40
C ALA A 111 -8.77 1.54 2.73
N ARG A 112 -9.85 2.18 2.29
CA ARG A 112 -10.94 1.52 1.53
C ARG A 112 -10.45 0.92 0.21
N GLN A 113 -9.66 1.66 -0.56
CA GLN A 113 -9.09 1.18 -1.82
C GLN A 113 -8.20 -0.06 -1.62
N ARG A 114 -7.35 -0.07 -0.60
CA ARG A 114 -6.57 -1.26 -0.25
C ARG A 114 -7.46 -2.44 0.09
N PHE A 115 -8.51 -2.23 0.88
CA PHE A 115 -9.45 -3.29 1.22
C PHE A 115 -10.13 -3.89 -0.02
N GLU A 116 -10.58 -3.06 -0.96
CA GLU A 116 -11.14 -3.55 -2.24
C GLU A 116 -10.11 -4.37 -3.05
N ASN A 117 -8.84 -3.98 -3.06
CA ASN A 117 -7.80 -4.78 -3.70
C ASN A 117 -7.61 -6.14 -3.02
N TYR A 118 -7.74 -6.22 -1.68
CA TYR A 118 -7.63 -7.50 -0.96
C TYR A 118 -8.84 -8.40 -1.16
N LYS A 119 -10.03 -7.85 -1.45
CA LYS A 119 -11.18 -8.65 -1.92
C LYS A 119 -10.87 -9.40 -3.22
N LEU A 120 -10.07 -8.80 -4.11
CA LEU A 120 -9.62 -9.50 -5.33
C LEU A 120 -8.67 -10.66 -4.99
N ALA A 121 -7.76 -10.48 -4.05
CA ALA A 121 -6.89 -11.56 -3.58
C ALA A 121 -7.71 -12.67 -2.92
N ALA A 122 -8.67 -12.33 -2.07
CA ALA A 122 -9.59 -13.29 -1.46
C ALA A 122 -10.41 -14.06 -2.51
N SER A 123 -10.88 -13.39 -3.56
CA SER A 123 -11.58 -14.05 -4.67
C SER A 123 -10.69 -15.04 -5.42
N ALA A 124 -9.44 -14.67 -5.69
CA ALA A 124 -8.48 -15.56 -6.34
C ALA A 124 -8.12 -16.78 -5.47
N LEU A 125 -8.09 -16.65 -4.14
CA LEU A 125 -7.94 -17.78 -3.20
C LEU A 125 -9.18 -18.68 -3.23
N ALA A 126 -10.38 -18.10 -3.25
CA ALA A 126 -11.64 -18.86 -3.34
C ALA A 126 -11.73 -19.67 -4.64
N GLU A 127 -11.34 -19.08 -5.77
CA GLU A 127 -11.31 -19.75 -7.08
C GLU A 127 -10.35 -20.94 -7.12
N ARG A 128 -9.30 -20.92 -6.30
CA ARG A 128 -8.37 -22.03 -6.12
C ARG A 128 -8.83 -23.08 -5.08
N GLY A 129 -10.01 -22.88 -4.47
CA GLY A 129 -10.49 -23.75 -3.40
C GLY A 129 -9.69 -23.67 -2.10
N ALA A 130 -8.93 -22.61 -1.91
CA ALA A 130 -8.02 -22.42 -0.77
C ALA A 130 -8.69 -21.78 0.46
N MET A 131 -9.96 -21.42 0.37
CA MET A 131 -10.68 -20.84 1.50
C MET A 131 -11.37 -21.92 2.35
N PRO A 132 -11.31 -21.79 3.71
CA PRO A 132 -12.15 -22.59 4.59
C PRO A 132 -13.63 -22.45 4.21
N ARG A 133 -14.41 -23.56 4.32
CA ARG A 133 -15.82 -23.60 3.87
C ARG A 133 -16.72 -22.57 4.53
N GLU A 134 -16.45 -22.21 5.78
CA GLU A 134 -17.25 -21.28 6.56
C GLU A 134 -16.78 -19.82 6.43
N MET A 135 -15.66 -19.57 5.74
CA MET A 135 -15.09 -18.23 5.60
C MET A 135 -15.66 -17.52 4.37
N THR A 136 -16.21 -16.35 4.57
CA THR A 136 -16.64 -15.47 3.48
C THR A 136 -15.44 -14.79 2.82
N ARG A 137 -15.61 -14.34 1.56
CA ARG A 137 -14.57 -13.55 0.87
C ARG A 137 -14.25 -12.24 1.59
N GLU A 138 -15.19 -11.67 2.29
CA GLU A 138 -14.99 -10.44 3.06
C GLU A 138 -14.14 -10.69 4.31
N GLU A 139 -14.39 -11.78 5.03
CA GLU A 139 -13.54 -12.21 6.15
C GLU A 139 -12.12 -12.54 5.69
N ALA A 140 -11.97 -13.25 4.57
CA ALA A 140 -10.66 -13.53 3.97
C ALA A 140 -9.92 -12.22 3.60
N ALA A 141 -10.61 -11.27 2.98
CA ALA A 141 -10.06 -9.94 2.69
C ALA A 141 -9.65 -9.19 3.96
N GLY A 142 -10.44 -9.30 5.03
CA GLY A 142 -10.15 -8.73 6.36
C GLY A 142 -8.89 -9.32 6.99
N LEU A 143 -8.70 -10.65 6.87
CA LEU A 143 -7.48 -11.33 7.33
C LEU A 143 -6.25 -10.88 6.55
N ILE A 144 -6.34 -10.87 5.20
CA ILE A 144 -5.26 -10.41 4.33
C ILE A 144 -4.91 -8.95 4.67
N TRP A 145 -5.94 -8.10 4.84
CA TRP A 145 -5.73 -6.69 5.19
C TRP A 145 -5.07 -6.50 6.54
N THR A 146 -5.45 -7.31 7.53
CA THR A 146 -4.85 -7.24 8.87
C THR A 146 -3.39 -7.65 8.84
N ILE A 147 -3.06 -8.77 8.18
CA ILE A 147 -1.69 -9.28 8.08
C ILE A 147 -0.81 -8.34 7.24
N GLY A 148 -1.32 -7.86 6.11
CA GLY A 148 -0.59 -6.96 5.20
C GLY A 148 -0.77 -5.45 5.49
N HIS A 149 -1.32 -5.08 6.66
CA HIS A 149 -1.54 -3.68 7.00
C HIS A 149 -0.21 -2.93 7.14
N PRO A 150 -0.06 -1.72 6.58
CA PRO A 150 1.18 -0.94 6.68
C PRO A 150 1.65 -0.69 8.11
N GLY A 151 0.73 -0.67 9.08
CA GLY A 151 1.04 -0.59 10.50
C GLY A 151 1.76 -1.83 11.04
N VAL A 152 1.50 -3.01 10.46
CA VAL A 152 2.17 -4.27 10.82
C VAL A 152 3.61 -4.25 10.33
N TYR A 153 3.85 -3.78 9.10
CA TYR A 153 5.21 -3.55 8.59
C TYR A 153 5.97 -2.58 9.50
N ARG A 154 5.37 -1.42 9.82
CA ARG A 154 5.98 -0.44 10.72
C ARG A 154 6.36 -1.06 12.07
N PHE A 155 5.44 -1.79 12.68
CA PHE A 155 5.66 -2.42 13.98
C PHE A 155 6.81 -3.43 13.93
N PHE A 156 6.79 -4.39 13.01
CA PHE A 156 7.80 -5.44 12.98
C PHE A 156 9.15 -4.96 12.43
N VAL A 157 9.15 -4.20 11.33
CA VAL A 157 10.40 -3.86 10.64
C VAL A 157 11.00 -2.57 11.17
N LEU A 158 10.19 -1.53 11.45
CA LEU A 158 10.74 -0.24 11.86
C LEU A 158 10.86 -0.09 13.40
N GLU A 159 9.99 -0.71 14.21
CA GLU A 159 10.03 -0.60 15.66
C GLU A 159 10.74 -1.78 16.33
N LEU A 160 10.47 -3.02 15.88
CA LEU A 160 11.14 -4.22 16.40
C LEU A 160 12.40 -4.62 15.61
N GLU A 161 12.76 -3.82 14.59
CA GLU A 161 13.96 -4.01 13.76
C GLU A 161 14.11 -5.42 13.16
N TRP A 162 12.98 -6.07 12.83
CA TRP A 162 13.04 -7.33 12.15
C TRP A 162 13.62 -7.16 10.74
N PRO A 163 14.55 -8.03 10.33
CA PRO A 163 14.95 -8.08 8.92
C PRO A 163 13.73 -8.30 8.02
N PRO A 164 13.63 -7.63 6.86
CA PRO A 164 12.52 -7.80 5.92
C PRO A 164 12.24 -9.26 5.54
N ALA A 165 13.28 -10.07 5.39
CA ALA A 165 13.14 -11.51 5.12
C ALA A 165 12.42 -12.27 6.24
N ARG A 166 12.65 -11.91 7.52
CA ARG A 166 11.93 -12.48 8.66
C ARG A 166 10.46 -12.08 8.66
N TYR A 167 10.19 -10.82 8.36
CA TYR A 167 8.82 -10.31 8.24
C TYR A 167 8.07 -11.00 7.09
N ARG A 168 8.72 -11.16 5.92
CA ARG A 168 8.19 -11.93 4.80
C ARG A 168 7.79 -13.35 5.20
N ALA A 169 8.70 -14.08 5.83
CA ALA A 169 8.46 -15.45 6.27
C ALA A 169 7.31 -15.55 7.29
N TRP A 170 7.18 -14.57 8.17
CA TRP A 170 6.07 -14.47 9.10
C TRP A 170 4.74 -14.27 8.37
N ILE A 171 4.65 -13.33 7.41
CA ILE A 171 3.44 -13.12 6.60
C ILE A 171 3.04 -14.41 5.88
N GLU A 172 3.99 -15.01 5.15
CA GLU A 172 3.76 -16.24 4.39
C GLU A 172 3.22 -17.36 5.28
N SER A 173 3.86 -17.58 6.43
CA SER A 173 3.41 -18.56 7.42
C SER A 173 2.00 -18.29 7.95
N ARG A 174 1.64 -17.01 8.19
CA ARG A 174 0.30 -16.66 8.68
C ARG A 174 -0.77 -16.85 7.62
N LEU A 175 -0.47 -16.48 6.37
CA LEU A 175 -1.40 -16.69 5.25
C LEU A 175 -1.56 -18.17 4.91
N LEU A 176 -0.48 -18.95 4.89
CA LEU A 176 -0.55 -20.41 4.68
C LEU A 176 -1.36 -21.11 5.76
N ALA A 177 -1.26 -20.70 7.00
CA ALA A 177 -2.06 -21.26 8.11
C ALA A 177 -3.56 -21.02 7.96
N GLN A 178 -3.97 -20.04 7.16
CA GLN A 178 -5.39 -19.71 6.92
C GLN A 178 -5.92 -20.25 5.58
N PHE A 179 -5.06 -20.33 4.56
CA PHE A 179 -5.45 -20.58 3.18
C PHE A 179 -4.64 -21.71 2.50
N GLY A 180 -3.74 -22.37 3.21
CA GLY A 180 -2.89 -23.45 2.70
C GLY A 180 -3.42 -24.85 2.90
#